data_c233ad5dbbdb8dfea5b79f07bc7ce31f
#
_entry.id   c233ad5dbbdb8dfea5b79f07bc7ce31f
#
_cell.length_a   1.000
_cell.length_b   1.000
_cell.length_c   1.000
_cell.angle_alpha   90.00
_cell.angle_beta   90.00
_cell.angle_gamma   90.00
#
_symmetry.space_group_name_H-M   'P 1'
#
loop_
_entity.id
_entity.type
_entity.pdbx_description
1 polymer ?
#
loop_
_entity_poly.entity_id
_entity_poly.type
_entity_poly.pdbx_seq_one_letter_code
_entity_poly.pdbx_strand_id
1 'polypeptide(L)'
;MKTKFSIIFMWLFTILFISCDKLDLYPEDSLSPTTYFKNENELQLYSNQFYYNILPTAADIYKDNADVLIVSPLDDEVTGQRIIPSTGGGWNWEALRSLNFLLENSHNCEDQDVRNKYDAITRFFRAYFYFKKVQRFGDVPWYDKVLDSSDAELLYKPRDSREFVMQKIIEDLDFAITTLSKDKELYRVSKWAALALKSRVCLFEGTFRKYHGIADYEKYLDACITASDDFMKNSGYSLYKTGSTPYQTLFSSLNAIQQEIVLARDYNGTLNIRHDVQGFENTASKGRPGLSKKIVNMYLNKNGSRFTDMQGYATKVFFDECQNRDPRLAQTIRTPGYIRPGETKQSGPNFSSAMTGYHLIKYSGATKYDVGDTSENDFPIFRTAEVFLNYVEAKAERGTLEQNDIDRTIKLIRDRVGMPNLNMSDANTGPDPYLLNVYPNVSETNKGVILEIRRERVIELLMEGFRYYDLMRWKAGSCMDDEFLGMYFPGPGNYDLNHDGTIDVCLYKGAKPSGVNALEFLEIGVTVDLTEGESGNVICYKDVPRQWNEERDYL
;
A
#
# COMPACT_ATOMS: atom_id res chain seq x y z
N MET A 1 81.36 -26.15 -28.50
CA MET A 1 79.95 -25.85 -28.90
C MET A 1 78.89 -26.29 -27.88
N LYS A 2 79.10 -27.27 -27.01
CA LYS A 2 78.07 -27.76 -26.03
C LYS A 2 77.86 -26.81 -24.86
N THR A 3 78.82 -26.04 -24.42
CA THR A 3 78.74 -25.12 -23.30
C THR A 3 78.00 -23.81 -23.60
N LYS A 4 77.99 -23.33 -24.81
CA LYS A 4 77.23 -22.13 -25.19
C LYS A 4 75.72 -22.38 -25.34
N PHE A 5 75.34 -23.60 -25.65
CA PHE A 5 73.88 -23.95 -25.75
C PHE A 5 73.25 -24.10 -24.39
N SER A 6 73.97 -24.55 -23.36
CA SER A 6 73.45 -24.63 -22.00
C SER A 6 73.18 -23.28 -21.33
N ILE A 7 74.03 -22.26 -21.66
CA ILE A 7 73.86 -20.92 -21.07
C ILE A 7 72.68 -20.20 -21.73
N ILE A 8 72.44 -20.38 -23.02
CA ILE A 8 71.29 -19.81 -23.75
C ILE A 8 69.97 -20.46 -23.25
N PHE A 9 69.97 -21.75 -22.96
CA PHE A 9 68.80 -22.47 -22.45
C PHE A 9 68.46 -22.07 -20.99
N MET A 10 69.49 -21.77 -20.19
CA MET A 10 69.31 -21.29 -18.83
C MET A 10 68.79 -19.85 -18.76
N TRP A 11 69.18 -18.98 -19.71
CA TRP A 11 68.67 -17.64 -19.83
C TRP A 11 67.23 -17.59 -20.40
N LEU A 12 66.86 -18.52 -21.27
CA LEU A 12 65.49 -18.63 -21.78
C LEU A 12 64.54 -19.14 -20.71
N PHE A 13 65.01 -19.95 -19.74
CA PHE A 13 64.18 -20.46 -18.66
C PHE A 13 63.97 -19.45 -17.53
N THR A 14 64.87 -18.47 -17.37
CA THR A 14 64.75 -17.38 -16.38
C THR A 14 63.80 -16.26 -16.86
N ILE A 15 63.57 -16.12 -18.16
CA ILE A 15 62.61 -15.13 -18.70
C ILE A 15 61.15 -15.63 -18.59
N LEU A 16 60.94 -16.94 -18.43
CA LEU A 16 59.60 -17.51 -18.28
C LEU A 16 59.00 -17.38 -16.86
N PHE A 17 59.76 -16.86 -15.86
CA PHE A 17 59.28 -16.67 -14.48
C PHE A 17 58.98 -15.21 -14.12
N ILE A 18 59.12 -14.25 -15.05
CA ILE A 18 58.85 -12.83 -14.79
C ILE A 18 57.50 -12.38 -15.41
N SER A 19 56.67 -13.30 -15.88
CA SER A 19 55.33 -12.97 -16.39
C SER A 19 54.21 -13.62 -15.58
N CYS A 20 54.20 -13.32 -14.30
CA CYS A 20 53.01 -13.45 -13.48
C CYS A 20 52.87 -12.20 -12.62
N ASP A 21 52.88 -11.02 -13.24
CA ASP A 21 52.19 -9.88 -12.69
C ASP A 21 50.72 -10.09 -12.98
N LYS A 22 49.93 -10.01 -11.94
CA LYS A 22 48.50 -10.19 -11.83
C LYS A 22 47.76 -9.71 -13.07
N LEU A 23 47.37 -10.63 -13.95
CA LEU A 23 46.21 -10.40 -14.80
C LEU A 23 44.96 -10.59 -13.94
N ASP A 24 44.69 -9.65 -13.07
CA ASP A 24 43.36 -9.44 -12.54
C ASP A 24 42.53 -8.84 -13.70
N LEU A 25 42.23 -9.67 -14.69
CA LEU A 25 41.25 -9.38 -15.72
C LEU A 25 39.90 -9.42 -15.03
N TYR A 26 39.48 -8.28 -14.52
CA TYR A 26 38.06 -8.09 -14.15
C TYR A 26 37.27 -8.19 -15.46
N PRO A 27 36.16 -8.95 -15.49
CA PRO A 27 35.26 -8.96 -16.64
C PRO A 27 34.91 -7.51 -17.01
N GLU A 28 35.11 -7.10 -18.26
CA GLU A 28 34.80 -5.72 -18.70
C GLU A 28 33.31 -5.40 -18.61
N ASP A 29 32.46 -6.41 -18.45
CA ASP A 29 31.01 -6.35 -18.33
C ASP A 29 30.54 -6.34 -16.87
N SER A 30 31.42 -6.36 -15.88
CA SER A 30 31.08 -6.23 -14.44
C SER A 30 31.67 -4.97 -13.83
N LEU A 31 30.88 -4.31 -12.96
CA LEU A 31 31.37 -3.16 -12.20
C LEU A 31 32.52 -3.62 -11.29
N SER A 32 33.75 -3.12 -11.55
CA SER A 32 34.87 -3.37 -10.66
C SER A 32 34.76 -2.49 -9.42
N PRO A 33 34.71 -3.09 -8.20
CA PRO A 33 34.65 -2.31 -6.96
C PRO A 33 35.75 -1.26 -6.82
N THR A 34 36.94 -1.53 -7.36
CA THR A 34 38.12 -0.66 -7.23
C THR A 34 38.12 0.56 -8.17
N THR A 35 37.31 0.53 -9.24
CA THR A 35 37.30 1.57 -10.27
C THR A 35 36.01 2.38 -10.33
N TYR A 36 34.97 1.96 -9.64
CA TYR A 36 33.63 2.56 -9.63
C TYR A 36 33.34 3.25 -8.29
N PHE A 37 32.29 4.03 -8.22
CA PHE A 37 31.84 4.84 -7.08
C PHE A 37 32.72 6.02 -6.70
N LYS A 38 33.45 6.61 -7.66
CA LYS A 38 34.40 7.70 -7.40
C LYS A 38 33.78 9.08 -7.34
N ASN A 39 32.58 9.24 -7.84
CA ASN A 39 31.92 10.55 -7.95
C ASN A 39 30.40 10.42 -7.81
N GLU A 40 29.72 11.58 -7.68
CA GLU A 40 28.27 11.64 -7.50
C GLU A 40 27.49 10.94 -8.62
N ASN A 41 27.89 11.12 -9.87
CA ASN A 41 27.18 10.53 -11.00
C ASN A 41 27.17 8.99 -10.95
N GLU A 42 28.28 8.37 -10.59
CA GLU A 42 28.38 6.92 -10.48
C GLU A 42 27.55 6.38 -9.32
N LEU A 43 27.57 7.04 -8.16
CA LEU A 43 26.73 6.70 -7.01
C LEU A 43 25.25 6.87 -7.34
N GLN A 44 24.89 7.94 -8.06
CA GLN A 44 23.52 8.18 -8.50
C GLN A 44 23.03 7.10 -9.47
N LEU A 45 23.81 6.81 -10.51
CA LEU A 45 23.48 5.80 -11.53
C LEU A 45 23.26 4.44 -10.88
N TYR A 46 24.14 4.05 -9.96
CA TYR A 46 24.00 2.78 -9.26
C TYR A 46 22.77 2.76 -8.33
N SER A 47 22.52 3.82 -7.57
CA SER A 47 21.41 3.89 -6.63
C SER A 47 20.04 3.98 -7.32
N ASN A 48 19.97 4.36 -8.61
CA ASN A 48 18.71 4.43 -9.35
C ASN A 48 17.97 3.09 -9.39
N GLN A 49 18.70 1.97 -9.42
CA GLN A 49 18.09 0.63 -9.41
C GLN A 49 17.26 0.36 -8.13
N PHE A 50 17.55 1.02 -7.00
CA PHE A 50 16.82 0.81 -5.75
C PHE A 50 15.39 1.31 -5.85
N TYR A 51 15.17 2.42 -6.56
CA TYR A 51 13.82 2.97 -6.82
C TYR A 51 12.99 2.01 -7.67
N TYR A 52 13.61 1.28 -8.58
CA TYR A 52 12.93 0.32 -9.43
C TYR A 52 12.68 -1.02 -8.72
N ASN A 53 13.70 -1.55 -8.02
CA ASN A 53 13.67 -2.92 -7.49
C ASN A 53 13.05 -3.04 -6.09
N ILE A 54 13.00 -1.95 -5.31
CA ILE A 54 12.62 -2.02 -3.89
C ILE A 54 11.30 -1.28 -3.61
N LEU A 55 11.05 -0.12 -4.25
CA LEU A 55 9.75 0.54 -4.09
C LEU A 55 8.66 -0.29 -4.76
N PRO A 56 7.45 -0.31 -4.17
CA PRO A 56 6.33 -1.06 -4.73
C PRO A 56 5.95 -0.51 -6.12
N THR A 57 5.49 -1.40 -6.98
CA THR A 57 4.83 -1.02 -8.24
C THR A 57 3.40 -0.56 -7.96
N ALA A 58 2.74 0.06 -8.94
CA ALA A 58 1.33 0.39 -8.81
C ALA A 58 0.49 -0.85 -8.44
N ALA A 59 0.76 -1.99 -9.09
CA ALA A 59 0.04 -3.25 -8.84
C ALA A 59 0.21 -3.81 -7.42
N ASP A 60 1.35 -3.57 -6.78
CA ASP A 60 1.58 -3.96 -5.38
C ASP A 60 0.77 -3.09 -4.38
N ILE A 61 0.23 -1.96 -4.85
CA ILE A 61 -0.50 -0.98 -4.04
C ILE A 61 -2.00 -1.07 -4.30
N TYR A 62 -2.47 -0.88 -5.55
CA TYR A 62 -3.90 -0.77 -5.82
C TYR A 62 -4.65 -2.10 -5.66
N LYS A 63 -4.00 -3.23 -5.78
CA LYS A 63 -4.59 -4.55 -5.54
C LYS A 63 -4.79 -4.89 -4.07
N ASP A 64 -5.02 -3.92 -3.24
CA ASP A 64 -5.20 -3.96 -1.78
C ASP A 64 -6.17 -5.08 -1.33
N ASN A 65 -5.76 -6.31 -1.56
CA ASN A 65 -6.56 -7.53 -1.52
C ASN A 65 -6.81 -7.93 -0.06
N ALA A 66 -8.01 -7.62 0.44
CA ALA A 66 -8.43 -7.86 1.82
C ALA A 66 -9.97 -7.87 1.92
N ASP A 67 -10.51 -7.66 3.10
CA ASP A 67 -11.96 -7.71 3.40
C ASP A 67 -12.79 -6.54 2.81
N VAL A 68 -12.14 -5.47 2.37
CA VAL A 68 -12.81 -4.24 1.87
C VAL A 68 -12.83 -4.13 0.35
N LEU A 69 -11.93 -4.82 -0.34
CA LEU A 69 -11.82 -4.86 -1.80
C LEU A 69 -11.94 -6.31 -2.28
N ILE A 70 -13.01 -6.63 -2.98
CA ILE A 70 -13.29 -7.98 -3.47
C ILE A 70 -12.89 -8.08 -4.94
N VAL A 71 -12.05 -9.05 -5.26
CA VAL A 71 -11.51 -9.28 -6.62
C VAL A 71 -11.63 -10.75 -7.02
N SER A 72 -11.52 -11.06 -8.30
CA SER A 72 -11.50 -12.43 -8.82
C SER A 72 -10.19 -12.71 -9.56
N PRO A 73 -9.45 -13.81 -9.23
CA PRO A 73 -9.72 -14.72 -8.11
C PRO A 73 -9.40 -14.09 -6.74
N LEU A 74 -9.93 -14.68 -5.68
CA LEU A 74 -9.49 -14.35 -4.31
C LEU A 74 -8.07 -14.83 -4.11
N ASP A 75 -7.31 -14.04 -3.35
CA ASP A 75 -5.98 -14.45 -2.89
C ASP A 75 -6.08 -15.55 -1.83
N ASP A 76 -5.17 -16.51 -1.87
CA ASP A 76 -5.10 -17.60 -0.89
C ASP A 76 -4.82 -17.07 0.54
N GLU A 77 -4.19 -15.91 0.67
CA GLU A 77 -4.00 -15.25 1.97
C GLU A 77 -5.34 -14.79 2.55
N VAL A 78 -6.25 -14.27 1.71
CA VAL A 78 -7.59 -13.84 2.12
C VAL A 78 -8.49 -15.03 2.48
N THR A 79 -8.37 -16.14 1.75
CA THR A 79 -9.17 -17.35 2.04
C THR A 79 -8.65 -18.14 3.24
N GLY A 80 -7.46 -17.83 3.72
CA GLY A 80 -6.81 -18.61 4.77
C GLY A 80 -6.21 -19.94 4.28
N GLN A 81 -6.21 -20.21 2.98
CA GLN A 81 -5.77 -21.48 2.37
C GLN A 81 -4.34 -21.44 1.83
N ARG A 82 -3.62 -20.36 2.06
CA ARG A 82 -2.26 -20.22 1.56
C ARG A 82 -1.34 -21.35 2.03
N ILE A 83 -0.68 -21.97 1.07
CA ILE A 83 0.38 -22.95 1.30
C ILE A 83 1.73 -22.23 1.20
N ILE A 84 2.59 -22.41 2.21
CA ILE A 84 3.95 -21.88 2.17
C ILE A 84 4.73 -22.62 1.08
N PRO A 85 5.21 -21.93 0.03
CA PRO A 85 5.97 -22.58 -1.03
C PRO A 85 7.34 -23.00 -0.51
N SER A 86 7.87 -24.12 -1.01
CA SER A 86 9.21 -24.62 -0.67
C SER A 86 10.34 -23.71 -1.18
N THR A 87 10.06 -22.87 -2.19
CA THR A 87 11.00 -21.92 -2.77
C THR A 87 10.28 -20.63 -3.14
N GLY A 88 10.99 -19.52 -3.15
CA GLY A 88 10.40 -18.21 -3.46
C GLY A 88 9.62 -17.63 -2.29
N GLY A 89 8.32 -17.39 -2.45
CA GLY A 89 7.44 -16.85 -1.40
C GLY A 89 7.82 -15.47 -0.87
N GLY A 90 8.65 -14.73 -1.62
CA GLY A 90 9.19 -13.44 -1.19
C GLY A 90 10.54 -13.53 -0.45
N TRP A 91 11.11 -14.73 -0.26
CA TRP A 91 12.42 -14.93 0.35
C TRP A 91 13.55 -14.69 -0.67
N ASN A 92 13.63 -13.44 -1.17
CA ASN A 92 14.65 -12.99 -2.12
C ASN A 92 15.52 -11.91 -1.45
N TRP A 93 16.84 -11.99 -1.61
CA TRP A 93 17.85 -11.15 -0.95
C TRP A 93 18.72 -10.40 -1.94
N GLU A 94 18.46 -10.48 -3.25
CA GLU A 94 19.25 -9.88 -4.30
C GLU A 94 19.35 -8.36 -4.17
N ALA A 95 18.22 -7.70 -3.91
CA ALA A 95 18.21 -6.26 -3.70
C ALA A 95 19.06 -5.84 -2.50
N LEU A 96 19.07 -6.62 -1.42
CA LEU A 96 19.92 -6.36 -0.25
C LEU A 96 21.42 -6.45 -0.60
N ARG A 97 21.79 -7.42 -1.44
CA ARG A 97 23.18 -7.54 -1.91
C ARG A 97 23.64 -6.26 -2.62
N SER A 98 22.80 -5.71 -3.51
CA SER A 98 23.09 -4.46 -4.22
C SER A 98 23.19 -3.25 -3.27
N LEU A 99 22.36 -3.19 -2.22
CA LEU A 99 22.43 -2.14 -1.20
C LEU A 99 23.74 -2.23 -0.42
N ASN A 100 24.08 -3.41 0.09
CA ASN A 100 25.31 -3.60 0.84
C ASN A 100 26.55 -3.36 -0.04
N PHE A 101 26.51 -3.72 -1.32
CA PHE A 101 27.61 -3.47 -2.25
C PHE A 101 27.90 -1.97 -2.42
N LEU A 102 26.86 -1.10 -2.49
CA LEU A 102 27.08 0.33 -2.52
C LEU A 102 27.69 0.80 -1.17
N LEU A 103 27.14 0.39 -0.03
CA LEU A 103 27.62 0.80 1.29
C LEU A 103 29.07 0.39 1.54
N GLU A 104 29.49 -0.78 1.07
CA GLU A 104 30.88 -1.24 1.22
C GLU A 104 31.85 -0.47 0.34
N ASN A 105 31.39 0.04 -0.83
CA ASN A 105 32.27 0.64 -1.82
C ASN A 105 32.11 2.17 -1.98
N SER A 106 31.16 2.79 -1.28
CA SER A 106 30.95 4.24 -1.32
C SER A 106 32.17 5.04 -0.85
N HIS A 107 33.05 4.42 -0.05
CA HIS A 107 34.29 5.02 0.40
C HIS A 107 35.26 5.38 -0.73
N ASN A 108 35.08 4.84 -1.95
CA ASN A 108 35.84 5.21 -3.14
C ASN A 108 35.55 6.65 -3.61
N CYS A 109 34.41 7.23 -3.21
CA CYS A 109 34.11 8.63 -3.42
C CYS A 109 34.83 9.48 -2.35
N GLU A 110 35.74 10.35 -2.77
CA GLU A 110 36.51 11.20 -1.87
C GLU A 110 35.64 12.30 -1.23
N ASP A 111 34.61 12.77 -1.96
CA ASP A 111 33.65 13.75 -1.44
C ASP A 111 32.76 13.14 -0.37
N GLN A 112 33.02 13.56 0.88
CA GLN A 112 32.32 13.03 2.06
C GLN A 112 30.84 13.37 2.09
N ASP A 113 30.44 14.53 1.59
CA ASP A 113 29.04 14.98 1.61
C ASP A 113 28.23 14.19 0.57
N VAL A 114 28.80 14.00 -0.60
CA VAL A 114 28.25 13.14 -1.66
C VAL A 114 28.12 11.70 -1.16
N ARG A 115 29.18 11.15 -0.55
CA ARG A 115 29.16 9.81 0.02
C ARG A 115 28.05 9.66 1.06
N ASN A 116 27.98 10.56 2.03
CA ASN A 116 26.97 10.54 3.09
C ASN A 116 25.55 10.59 2.52
N LYS A 117 25.30 11.39 1.48
CA LYS A 117 24.01 11.48 0.79
C LYS A 117 23.59 10.12 0.22
N TYR A 118 24.48 9.45 -0.51
CA TYR A 118 24.13 8.16 -1.15
C TYR A 118 24.12 6.99 -0.17
N ASP A 119 24.92 7.03 0.88
CA ASP A 119 24.81 6.10 2.00
C ASP A 119 23.46 6.25 2.71
N ALA A 120 22.97 7.48 2.90
CA ALA A 120 21.69 7.74 3.51
C ALA A 120 20.51 7.26 2.64
N ILE A 121 20.57 7.49 1.32
CA ILE A 121 19.59 6.93 0.37
C ILE A 121 19.60 5.40 0.44
N THR A 122 20.79 4.79 0.46
CA THR A 122 20.93 3.33 0.49
C THR A 122 20.42 2.74 1.79
N ARG A 123 20.69 3.37 2.93
CA ARG A 123 20.15 2.96 4.24
C ARG A 123 18.65 3.11 4.33
N PHE A 124 18.07 4.17 3.73
CA PHE A 124 16.61 4.26 3.60
C PHE A 124 16.03 3.04 2.88
N PHE A 125 16.63 2.64 1.76
CA PHE A 125 16.16 1.48 1.00
C PHE A 125 16.41 0.16 1.74
N ARG A 126 17.49 0.04 2.51
CA ARG A 126 17.76 -1.13 3.35
C ARG A 126 16.73 -1.25 4.48
N ALA A 127 16.39 -0.14 5.11
CA ALA A 127 15.33 -0.09 6.11
C ALA A 127 13.96 -0.49 5.51
N TYR A 128 13.63 0.04 4.32
CA TYR A 128 12.40 -0.34 3.62
C TYR A 128 12.37 -1.82 3.27
N PHE A 129 13.46 -2.35 2.72
CA PHE A 129 13.61 -3.77 2.39
C PHE A 129 13.39 -4.66 3.61
N TYR A 130 14.09 -4.39 4.71
CA TYR A 130 13.96 -5.18 5.93
C TYR A 130 12.59 -5.03 6.58
N PHE A 131 11.98 -3.86 6.55
CA PHE A 131 10.62 -3.69 7.04
C PHE A 131 9.64 -4.60 6.30
N LYS A 132 9.72 -4.68 4.97
CA LYS A 132 8.88 -5.60 4.18
C LYS A 132 9.17 -7.07 4.53
N LYS A 133 10.42 -7.43 4.82
CA LYS A 133 10.77 -8.78 5.29
C LYS A 133 10.19 -9.08 6.67
N VAL A 134 10.29 -8.16 7.62
CA VAL A 134 9.69 -8.31 8.95
C VAL A 134 8.17 -8.42 8.90
N GLN A 135 7.51 -7.59 8.07
CA GLN A 135 6.06 -7.68 7.87
C GLN A 135 5.62 -9.07 7.40
N ARG A 136 6.42 -9.71 6.54
CA ARG A 136 6.05 -10.99 5.93
C ARG A 136 6.52 -12.23 6.71
N PHE A 137 7.71 -12.16 7.32
CA PHE A 137 8.40 -13.34 7.87
C PHE A 137 8.68 -13.25 9.38
N GLY A 138 8.41 -12.12 10.02
CA GLY A 138 8.81 -11.91 11.41
C GLY A 138 10.33 -11.84 11.56
N ASP A 139 10.91 -12.84 12.22
CA ASP A 139 12.34 -12.98 12.37
C ASP A 139 13.01 -13.24 11.01
N VAL A 140 14.10 -12.53 10.72
CA VAL A 140 14.87 -12.67 9.48
C VAL A 140 16.35 -12.43 9.75
N PRO A 141 17.27 -13.02 8.98
CA PRO A 141 18.69 -12.75 9.16
C PRO A 141 19.05 -11.34 8.70
N TRP A 142 19.77 -10.60 9.55
CA TRP A 142 20.31 -9.29 9.22
C TRP A 142 21.69 -9.42 8.57
N TYR A 143 21.85 -8.84 7.39
CA TYR A 143 23.12 -8.76 6.69
C TYR A 143 23.43 -7.32 6.34
N ASP A 144 24.57 -6.80 6.79
CA ASP A 144 25.07 -5.45 6.55
C ASP A 144 26.32 -5.43 5.67
N LYS A 145 26.67 -6.59 5.09
CA LYS A 145 27.77 -6.77 4.14
C LYS A 145 27.38 -7.64 2.96
N VAL A 146 28.16 -7.57 1.90
CA VAL A 146 28.06 -8.47 0.76
C VAL A 146 28.57 -9.85 1.19
N LEU A 147 27.74 -10.89 1.02
CA LEU A 147 28.13 -12.26 1.31
C LEU A 147 28.76 -12.91 0.08
N ASP A 148 29.84 -13.62 0.31
CA ASP A 148 30.49 -14.51 -0.67
C ASP A 148 29.98 -15.95 -0.49
N SER A 149 30.16 -16.79 -1.51
CA SER A 149 29.84 -18.23 -1.45
C SER A 149 30.68 -18.98 -0.41
N SER A 150 31.82 -18.43 0.00
CA SER A 150 32.68 -18.96 1.06
C SER A 150 32.22 -18.58 2.48
N ASP A 151 31.29 -17.62 2.65
CA ASP A 151 30.77 -17.18 3.96
C ASP A 151 29.73 -18.15 4.55
N ALA A 152 30.06 -19.46 4.58
CA ALA A 152 29.10 -20.51 4.95
C ALA A 152 28.41 -20.26 6.31
N GLU A 153 29.15 -19.79 7.32
CA GLU A 153 28.60 -19.50 8.65
C GLU A 153 27.51 -18.41 8.61
N LEU A 154 27.65 -17.41 7.76
CA LEU A 154 26.68 -16.33 7.62
C LEU A 154 25.52 -16.72 6.70
N LEU A 155 25.80 -17.46 5.62
CA LEU A 155 24.77 -17.92 4.69
C LEU A 155 23.75 -18.85 5.36
N TYR A 156 24.19 -19.64 6.35
CA TYR A 156 23.36 -20.61 7.07
C TYR A 156 23.07 -20.21 8.51
N LYS A 157 23.33 -18.96 8.90
CA LYS A 157 23.00 -18.51 10.26
C LYS A 157 21.49 -18.56 10.52
N PRO A 158 21.07 -18.75 11.78
CA PRO A 158 19.67 -18.64 12.18
C PRO A 158 19.12 -17.22 11.88
N ARG A 159 17.80 -17.10 11.86
CA ARG A 159 17.15 -15.78 11.80
C ARG A 159 17.51 -14.97 13.05
N ASP A 160 17.80 -13.70 12.86
CA ASP A 160 17.91 -12.75 13.96
C ASP A 160 16.50 -12.38 14.45
N SER A 161 16.39 -12.04 15.72
CA SER A 161 15.10 -11.70 16.31
C SER A 161 14.51 -10.43 15.65
N ARG A 162 13.19 -10.40 15.55
CA ARG A 162 12.43 -9.22 15.10
C ARG A 162 12.88 -7.93 15.82
N GLU A 163 13.11 -8.02 17.14
CA GLU A 163 13.58 -6.90 17.95
C GLU A 163 14.90 -6.32 17.43
N PHE A 164 15.88 -7.20 17.18
CA PHE A 164 17.19 -6.78 16.66
C PHE A 164 17.07 -6.15 15.26
N VAL A 165 16.29 -6.79 14.36
CA VAL A 165 16.12 -6.29 13.01
C VAL A 165 15.39 -4.94 13.01
N MET A 166 14.35 -4.78 13.84
CA MET A 166 13.64 -3.51 13.99
C MET A 166 14.53 -2.39 14.52
N GLN A 167 15.42 -2.70 15.47
CA GLN A 167 16.42 -1.74 15.93
C GLN A 167 17.33 -1.27 14.78
N LYS A 168 17.81 -2.20 13.95
CA LYS A 168 18.65 -1.89 12.77
C LYS A 168 17.91 -1.05 11.71
N ILE A 169 16.63 -1.33 11.49
CA ILE A 169 15.77 -0.51 10.61
C ILE A 169 15.70 0.93 11.13
N ILE A 170 15.51 1.12 12.44
CA ILE A 170 15.42 2.46 13.03
C ILE A 170 16.77 3.18 12.96
N GLU A 171 17.90 2.50 13.23
CA GLU A 171 19.24 3.06 13.09
C GLU A 171 19.51 3.57 11.64
N ASP A 172 19.12 2.80 10.63
CA ASP A 172 19.25 3.18 9.22
C ASP A 172 18.36 4.41 8.88
N LEU A 173 17.12 4.44 9.39
CA LEU A 173 16.22 5.57 9.19
C LEU A 173 16.69 6.84 9.90
N ASP A 174 17.24 6.73 11.10
CA ASP A 174 17.78 7.87 11.86
C ASP A 174 18.97 8.48 11.15
N PHE A 175 19.86 7.66 10.60
CA PHE A 175 20.94 8.14 9.75
C PHE A 175 20.40 8.87 8.51
N ALA A 176 19.41 8.30 7.82
CA ALA A 176 18.80 8.93 6.66
C ALA A 176 18.12 10.28 7.01
N ILE A 177 17.39 10.35 8.11
CA ILE A 177 16.69 11.56 8.58
C ILE A 177 17.69 12.69 8.91
N THR A 178 18.84 12.36 9.50
CA THR A 178 19.83 13.36 9.89
C THR A 178 20.69 13.84 8.73
N THR A 179 20.85 13.04 7.69
CA THR A 179 21.78 13.25 6.59
C THR A 179 21.12 13.81 5.31
N LEU A 180 19.90 13.35 4.99
CA LEU A 180 19.23 13.73 3.74
C LEU A 180 18.75 15.18 3.74
N SER A 181 18.69 15.76 2.52
CA SER A 181 18.19 17.11 2.28
C SER A 181 16.75 17.29 2.77
N LYS A 182 16.46 18.53 3.21
CA LYS A 182 15.11 19.01 3.54
C LYS A 182 14.34 19.50 2.31
N ASP A 183 14.92 19.43 1.12
CA ASP A 183 14.22 19.80 -0.10
C ASP A 183 13.10 18.80 -0.39
N LYS A 184 12.06 19.30 -1.04
CA LYS A 184 10.92 18.46 -1.47
C LYS A 184 11.28 17.81 -2.80
N GLU A 185 11.57 16.53 -2.75
CA GLU A 185 11.97 15.72 -3.90
C GLU A 185 10.87 14.70 -4.21
N LEU A 186 10.02 14.98 -5.21
CA LEU A 186 8.83 14.18 -5.48
C LEU A 186 9.14 12.72 -5.89
N TYR A 187 10.25 12.53 -6.64
CA TYR A 187 10.65 11.21 -7.17
C TYR A 187 11.98 10.72 -6.59
N ARG A 188 12.47 11.39 -5.55
CA ARG A 188 13.72 11.04 -4.88
C ARG A 188 13.52 10.97 -3.38
N VAL A 189 14.30 10.10 -2.74
CA VAL A 189 14.30 9.98 -1.28
C VAL A 189 14.87 11.25 -0.65
N SER A 190 14.11 11.84 0.25
CA SER A 190 14.45 13.03 1.04
C SER A 190 14.30 12.72 2.53
N LYS A 191 14.73 13.67 3.39
CA LYS A 191 14.45 13.59 4.83
C LYS A 191 12.98 13.32 5.13
N TRP A 192 12.07 13.89 4.33
CA TRP A 192 10.63 13.78 4.55
C TRP A 192 10.10 12.39 4.23
N ALA A 193 10.64 11.75 3.19
CA ALA A 193 10.34 10.35 2.89
C ALA A 193 10.86 9.41 3.99
N ALA A 194 12.04 9.70 4.56
CA ALA A 194 12.59 8.91 5.66
C ALA A 194 11.77 9.05 6.95
N LEU A 195 11.28 10.26 7.28
CA LEU A 195 10.36 10.48 8.41
C LEU A 195 9.00 9.77 8.19
N ALA A 196 8.45 9.84 6.97
CA ALA A 196 7.22 9.15 6.64
C ALA A 196 7.37 7.62 6.76
N LEU A 197 8.50 7.06 6.29
CA LEU A 197 8.79 5.64 6.45
C LEU A 197 8.99 5.28 7.92
N LYS A 198 9.71 6.07 8.72
CA LYS A 198 9.88 5.83 10.15
C LYS A 198 8.55 5.84 10.89
N SER A 199 7.66 6.79 10.55
CA SER A 199 6.30 6.86 11.08
C SER A 199 5.52 5.56 10.80
N ARG A 200 5.54 5.07 9.55
CA ARG A 200 4.88 3.83 9.12
C ARG A 200 5.44 2.60 9.82
N VAL A 201 6.76 2.46 9.85
CA VAL A 201 7.48 1.35 10.49
C VAL A 201 7.17 1.27 11.99
N CYS A 202 7.27 2.41 12.67
CA CYS A 202 7.08 2.47 14.12
C CYS A 202 5.60 2.31 14.52
N LEU A 203 4.64 2.82 13.72
CA LEU A 203 3.22 2.53 13.95
C LEU A 203 2.93 1.03 13.83
N PHE A 204 3.42 0.42 12.73
CA PHE A 204 3.23 -1.01 12.49
C PHE A 204 3.75 -1.84 13.66
N GLU A 205 5.01 -1.65 14.02
CA GLU A 205 5.65 -2.42 15.09
C GLU A 205 5.01 -2.18 16.46
N GLY A 206 4.72 -0.93 16.80
CA GLY A 206 4.10 -0.58 18.08
C GLY A 206 2.72 -1.20 18.25
N THR A 207 1.85 -1.06 17.24
CA THR A 207 0.51 -1.65 17.30
C THR A 207 0.55 -3.17 17.19
N PHE A 208 1.41 -3.74 16.33
CA PHE A 208 1.59 -5.18 16.25
C PHE A 208 1.96 -5.76 17.62
N ARG A 209 2.97 -5.22 18.28
CA ARG A 209 3.37 -5.66 19.62
C ARG A 209 2.24 -5.55 20.64
N LYS A 210 1.55 -4.43 20.65
CA LYS A 210 0.45 -4.19 21.59
C LYS A 210 -0.63 -5.25 21.46
N TYR A 211 -1.14 -5.49 20.25
CA TYR A 211 -2.25 -6.41 20.02
C TYR A 211 -1.84 -7.88 20.09
N HIS A 212 -0.57 -8.20 19.86
CA HIS A 212 -0.03 -9.56 19.99
C HIS A 212 0.62 -9.84 21.35
N GLY A 213 0.52 -8.91 22.32
CA GLY A 213 1.01 -9.11 23.68
C GLY A 213 2.54 -9.18 23.80
N ILE A 214 3.26 -8.52 22.88
CA ILE A 214 4.73 -8.44 22.89
C ILE A 214 5.13 -7.16 23.64
N ALA A 215 6.15 -7.26 24.49
CA ALA A 215 6.63 -6.15 25.33
C ALA A 215 7.20 -4.98 24.52
N ASP A 216 7.36 -3.84 25.17
CA ASP A 216 8.03 -2.63 24.66
C ASP A 216 7.35 -1.98 23.44
N TYR A 217 6.05 -2.10 23.31
CA TYR A 217 5.29 -1.47 22.22
C TYR A 217 5.30 0.06 22.31
N GLU A 218 5.35 0.59 23.52
CA GLU A 218 5.32 2.04 23.80
C GLU A 218 6.45 2.79 23.11
N LYS A 219 7.67 2.26 23.16
CA LYS A 219 8.82 2.93 22.53
C LYS A 219 8.66 3.13 21.02
N TYR A 220 7.99 2.20 20.35
CA TYR A 220 7.71 2.30 18.91
C TYR A 220 6.60 3.31 18.63
N LEU A 221 5.53 3.31 19.45
CA LEU A 221 4.48 4.33 19.34
C LEU A 221 5.03 5.74 19.60
N ASP A 222 5.89 5.90 20.60
CA ASP A 222 6.55 7.19 20.90
C ASP A 222 7.48 7.62 19.75
N ALA A 223 8.21 6.69 19.13
CA ALA A 223 9.03 6.96 17.95
C ALA A 223 8.18 7.34 16.72
N CYS A 224 7.01 6.70 16.53
CA CYS A 224 6.04 7.08 15.49
C CYS A 224 5.53 8.51 15.72
N ILE A 225 5.11 8.83 16.95
CA ILE A 225 4.63 10.17 17.32
C ILE A 225 5.70 11.21 17.02
N THR A 226 6.95 10.97 17.44
CA THR A 226 8.07 11.90 17.26
C THR A 226 8.39 12.14 15.78
N ALA A 227 8.47 11.07 14.97
CA ALA A 227 8.76 11.18 13.55
C ALA A 227 7.63 11.90 12.78
N SER A 228 6.38 11.57 13.11
CA SER A 228 5.21 12.20 12.51
C SER A 228 5.11 13.69 12.90
N ASP A 229 5.38 14.03 14.14
CA ASP A 229 5.31 15.41 14.63
C ASP A 229 6.42 16.30 14.00
N ASP A 230 7.66 15.77 13.85
CA ASP A 230 8.73 16.44 13.10
C ASP A 230 8.32 16.70 11.65
N PHE A 231 7.75 15.68 10.99
CA PHE A 231 7.22 15.83 9.63
C PHE A 231 6.13 16.92 9.57
N MET A 232 5.14 16.85 10.44
CA MET A 232 4.00 17.76 10.45
C MET A 232 4.40 19.22 10.70
N LYS A 233 5.40 19.46 11.54
CA LYS A 233 5.87 20.81 11.91
C LYS A 233 6.82 21.41 10.89
N ASN A 234 7.67 20.60 10.28
CA ASN A 234 8.86 21.11 9.61
C ASN A 234 8.91 20.83 8.09
N SER A 235 8.06 19.93 7.55
CA SER A 235 8.15 19.53 6.14
C SER A 235 7.54 20.55 5.18
N GLY A 236 6.56 21.33 5.65
CA GLY A 236 5.78 22.23 4.80
C GLY A 236 4.86 21.51 3.79
N TYR A 237 4.67 20.19 3.89
CA TYR A 237 3.63 19.48 3.15
C TYR A 237 2.26 19.76 3.76
N SER A 238 1.23 19.71 2.93
CA SER A 238 -0.17 19.91 3.36
C SER A 238 -1.12 19.11 2.47
N LEU A 239 -2.35 18.92 2.93
CA LEU A 239 -3.34 18.19 2.15
C LEU A 239 -3.77 18.99 0.91
N TYR A 240 -3.91 18.30 -0.21
CA TYR A 240 -4.45 18.86 -1.44
C TYR A 240 -5.97 19.03 -1.35
N LYS A 241 -6.47 20.24 -1.62
CA LYS A 241 -7.89 20.62 -1.42
C LYS A 241 -8.50 21.31 -2.64
N THR A 242 -7.80 21.33 -3.77
CA THR A 242 -8.23 22.10 -4.95
C THR A 242 -9.20 21.31 -5.83
N GLY A 243 -10.24 21.98 -6.35
CA GLY A 243 -11.23 21.38 -7.24
C GLY A 243 -12.44 20.79 -6.50
N SER A 244 -13.36 20.23 -7.27
CA SER A 244 -14.61 19.62 -6.77
C SER A 244 -14.42 18.20 -6.24
N THR A 245 -13.39 17.50 -6.71
CA THR A 245 -13.08 16.11 -6.36
C THR A 245 -11.62 15.97 -5.91
N PRO A 246 -11.17 16.71 -4.88
CA PRO A 246 -9.74 16.80 -4.53
C PRO A 246 -9.14 15.47 -4.10
N TYR A 247 -9.91 14.58 -3.50
CA TYR A 247 -9.45 13.25 -3.12
C TYR A 247 -9.15 12.39 -4.36
N GLN A 248 -10.10 12.29 -5.30
CA GLN A 248 -9.90 11.52 -6.54
C GLN A 248 -8.80 12.13 -7.41
N THR A 249 -8.77 13.47 -7.53
CA THR A 249 -7.77 14.19 -8.33
C THR A 249 -6.34 13.84 -7.90
N LEU A 250 -6.11 13.60 -6.60
CA LEU A 250 -4.80 13.22 -6.07
C LEU A 250 -4.27 11.92 -6.69
N PHE A 251 -5.16 11.00 -7.10
CA PHE A 251 -4.82 9.67 -7.62
C PHE A 251 -5.01 9.54 -9.13
N SER A 252 -5.85 10.36 -9.73
CA SER A 252 -6.14 10.32 -11.17
C SER A 252 -5.31 11.30 -12.01
N SER A 253 -4.57 12.20 -11.37
CA SER A 253 -3.65 13.13 -12.06
C SER A 253 -2.47 12.40 -12.67
N LEU A 254 -2.08 12.79 -13.90
CA LEU A 254 -0.93 12.19 -14.58
C LEU A 254 0.36 12.39 -13.78
N ASN A 255 0.59 13.61 -13.27
CA ASN A 255 1.75 13.89 -12.43
C ASN A 255 1.33 13.95 -10.96
N ALA A 256 2.12 13.40 -10.08
CA ALA A 256 1.88 13.43 -8.64
C ALA A 256 1.86 14.86 -8.10
N ILE A 257 0.94 15.14 -7.17
CA ILE A 257 0.72 16.48 -6.62
C ILE A 257 1.63 16.69 -5.41
N GLN A 258 2.77 17.36 -5.60
CA GLN A 258 3.81 17.59 -4.59
C GLN A 258 3.32 18.31 -3.32
N GLN A 259 2.17 18.99 -3.36
CA GLN A 259 1.61 19.60 -2.16
C GLN A 259 1.36 18.58 -1.05
N GLU A 260 0.86 17.38 -1.40
CA GLU A 260 0.52 16.29 -0.46
C GLU A 260 1.42 15.07 -0.61
N ILE A 261 1.87 14.75 -1.84
CA ILE A 261 2.66 13.56 -2.13
C ILE A 261 4.13 13.83 -1.77
N VAL A 262 4.70 12.97 -0.93
CA VAL A 262 6.07 13.08 -0.40
C VAL A 262 7.06 12.33 -1.26
N LEU A 263 6.66 11.13 -1.72
CA LEU A 263 7.41 10.31 -2.66
C LEU A 263 6.42 9.58 -3.56
N ALA A 264 6.63 9.67 -4.86
CA ALA A 264 5.86 8.96 -5.87
C ALA A 264 6.74 8.07 -6.73
N ARG A 265 6.13 7.04 -7.32
CA ARG A 265 6.70 6.32 -8.46
C ARG A 265 6.28 7.04 -9.74
N ASP A 266 7.26 7.45 -10.52
CA ASP A 266 7.07 8.12 -11.81
C ASP A 266 6.64 7.10 -12.88
N TYR A 267 5.53 7.39 -13.55
CA TYR A 267 5.04 6.66 -14.72
C TYR A 267 4.96 7.59 -15.91
N ASN A 268 5.51 7.18 -17.04
CA ASN A 268 5.69 8.04 -18.20
C ASN A 268 5.41 7.30 -19.51
N GLY A 269 4.32 7.66 -20.16
CA GLY A 269 3.92 7.04 -21.43
C GLY A 269 4.92 7.24 -22.56
N THR A 270 5.66 8.36 -22.59
CA THR A 270 6.69 8.61 -23.61
C THR A 270 7.86 7.64 -23.45
N LEU A 271 8.20 7.27 -22.22
CA LEU A 271 9.23 6.29 -21.90
C LEU A 271 8.71 4.85 -21.87
N ASN A 272 7.42 4.66 -22.17
CA ASN A 272 6.72 3.38 -22.10
C ASN A 272 6.77 2.72 -20.69
N ILE A 273 6.84 3.55 -19.64
CA ILE A 273 6.77 3.13 -18.24
C ILE A 273 5.32 3.32 -17.78
N ARG A 274 4.54 2.25 -17.75
CA ARG A 274 3.10 2.26 -17.56
C ARG A 274 2.64 1.22 -16.54
N HIS A 275 1.37 1.29 -16.16
CA HIS A 275 0.69 0.33 -15.30
C HIS A 275 -0.78 0.14 -15.74
N ASP A 276 -1.55 -0.65 -14.98
CA ASP A 276 -2.87 -1.12 -15.40
C ASP A 276 -4.00 -0.77 -14.42
N VAL A 277 -3.82 0.23 -13.55
CA VAL A 277 -4.83 0.51 -12.50
C VAL A 277 -6.19 0.89 -13.07
N GLN A 278 -6.25 1.65 -14.17
CA GLN A 278 -7.53 2.02 -14.77
C GLN A 278 -8.18 0.85 -15.51
N GLY A 279 -7.37 -0.03 -16.13
CA GLY A 279 -7.82 -1.32 -16.64
C GLY A 279 -8.38 -2.20 -15.53
N PHE A 280 -7.70 -2.25 -14.37
CA PHE A 280 -8.16 -2.98 -13.19
C PHE A 280 -9.53 -2.47 -12.69
N GLU A 281 -9.73 -1.16 -12.59
CA GLU A 281 -11.01 -0.58 -12.16
C GLU A 281 -12.16 -0.78 -13.18
N ASN A 282 -11.87 -0.75 -14.50
CA ASN A 282 -12.91 -0.56 -15.52
C ASN A 282 -13.07 -1.72 -16.52
N THR A 283 -12.22 -2.75 -16.46
CA THR A 283 -12.23 -3.83 -17.45
C THR A 283 -12.62 -5.17 -16.85
N ALA A 284 -13.61 -5.84 -17.41
CA ALA A 284 -14.17 -7.11 -16.91
C ALA A 284 -13.12 -8.23 -16.75
N SER A 285 -12.10 -8.27 -17.62
CA SER A 285 -11.05 -9.30 -17.59
C SER A 285 -9.96 -9.10 -16.52
N LYS A 286 -10.05 -8.03 -15.74
CA LYS A 286 -9.00 -7.66 -14.76
C LYS A 286 -9.41 -7.93 -13.30
N GLY A 287 -10.24 -8.96 -13.08
CA GLY A 287 -10.60 -9.40 -11.74
C GLY A 287 -11.88 -8.79 -11.17
N ARG A 288 -12.56 -7.92 -11.92
CA ARG A 288 -13.86 -7.33 -11.56
C ARG A 288 -13.90 -6.76 -10.14
N PRO A 289 -12.91 -5.92 -9.75
CA PRO A 289 -12.79 -5.41 -8.38
C PRO A 289 -13.98 -4.56 -7.99
N GLY A 290 -14.44 -4.73 -6.75
CA GLY A 290 -15.51 -3.89 -6.19
C GLY A 290 -15.37 -3.75 -4.69
N LEU A 291 -15.86 -2.64 -4.13
CA LEU A 291 -15.88 -2.49 -2.68
C LEU A 291 -16.83 -3.51 -2.05
N SER A 292 -16.52 -3.96 -0.84
CA SER A 292 -17.47 -4.71 -0.03
C SER A 292 -18.50 -3.78 0.61
N LYS A 293 -19.71 -4.30 0.87
CA LYS A 293 -20.75 -3.62 1.66
C LYS A 293 -20.22 -3.16 3.03
N LYS A 294 -19.28 -3.93 3.59
CA LYS A 294 -18.61 -3.62 4.86
C LYS A 294 -18.01 -2.22 4.87
N ILE A 295 -17.17 -1.91 3.88
CA ILE A 295 -16.53 -0.59 3.80
C ILE A 295 -17.54 0.49 3.40
N VAL A 296 -18.49 0.21 2.50
CA VAL A 296 -19.54 1.17 2.12
C VAL A 296 -20.36 1.59 3.34
N ASN A 297 -20.66 0.68 4.26
CA ASN A 297 -21.33 0.98 5.54
C ASN A 297 -20.46 1.83 6.48
N MET A 298 -19.13 1.77 6.39
CA MET A 298 -18.24 2.57 7.24
C MET A 298 -18.22 4.06 6.84
N TYR A 299 -18.52 4.41 5.57
CA TYR A 299 -18.64 5.83 5.21
C TYR A 299 -19.76 6.48 5.99
N LEU A 300 -19.47 7.60 6.62
CA LEU A 300 -20.47 8.38 7.38
C LEU A 300 -21.49 9.06 6.46
N ASN A 301 -22.56 9.58 7.03
CA ASN A 301 -23.37 10.59 6.37
C ASN A 301 -22.58 11.91 6.30
N LYS A 302 -22.93 12.81 5.37
CA LYS A 302 -22.25 14.09 5.16
C LYS A 302 -22.25 14.99 6.41
N ASN A 303 -23.25 14.86 7.26
CA ASN A 303 -23.33 15.57 8.54
C ASN A 303 -22.50 14.93 9.67
N GLY A 304 -21.74 13.87 9.38
CA GLY A 304 -20.91 13.15 10.34
C GLY A 304 -21.63 12.07 11.15
N SER A 305 -22.95 11.90 11.01
CA SER A 305 -23.67 10.81 11.68
C SER A 305 -23.34 9.46 11.04
N ARG A 306 -23.47 8.39 11.79
CA ARG A 306 -23.24 7.03 11.31
C ARG A 306 -24.35 6.61 10.35
N PHE A 307 -23.97 6.08 9.20
CA PHE A 307 -24.94 5.53 8.25
C PHE A 307 -25.67 4.31 8.82
N THR A 308 -24.96 3.50 9.57
CA THR A 308 -25.46 2.28 10.20
C THR A 308 -26.45 2.51 11.35
N ASP A 309 -26.57 3.76 11.87
CA ASP A 309 -27.60 4.13 12.84
C ASP A 309 -28.95 4.46 12.18
N MET A 310 -28.98 4.57 10.84
CA MET A 310 -30.23 4.84 10.12
C MET A 310 -31.11 3.61 10.06
N GLN A 311 -32.39 3.75 10.35
CA GLN A 311 -33.36 2.68 10.21
C GLN A 311 -33.36 2.16 8.75
N GLY A 312 -33.26 0.84 8.56
CA GLY A 312 -33.27 0.19 7.26
C GLY A 312 -32.01 0.42 6.41
N TYR A 313 -30.90 0.85 7.00
CA TYR A 313 -29.64 1.07 6.27
C TYR A 313 -29.18 -0.17 5.49
N ALA A 314 -29.39 -1.37 6.03
CA ALA A 314 -28.94 -2.63 5.43
C ALA A 314 -29.68 -3.00 4.13
N THR A 315 -30.92 -2.51 3.96
CA THR A 315 -31.81 -2.81 2.83
C THR A 315 -32.07 -1.61 1.91
N LYS A 316 -31.22 -0.55 2.01
CA LYS A 316 -31.30 0.56 1.07
C LYS A 316 -30.89 0.13 -0.32
N VAL A 317 -31.69 0.49 -1.32
CA VAL A 317 -31.29 0.36 -2.73
C VAL A 317 -30.18 1.36 -3.05
N PHE A 318 -29.39 1.06 -4.05
CA PHE A 318 -28.13 1.77 -4.34
C PHE A 318 -28.28 3.31 -4.45
N PHE A 319 -29.31 3.78 -5.14
CA PHE A 319 -29.54 5.22 -5.26
C PHE A 319 -29.68 5.89 -3.89
N ASP A 320 -30.55 5.34 -3.02
CA ASP A 320 -30.80 5.87 -1.68
C ASP A 320 -29.60 5.67 -0.74
N GLU A 321 -28.86 4.58 -0.92
CA GLU A 321 -27.65 4.29 -0.17
C GLU A 321 -26.56 5.34 -0.40
N CYS A 322 -26.47 5.89 -1.60
CA CYS A 322 -25.48 6.89 -1.98
C CYS A 322 -25.83 8.32 -1.56
N GLN A 323 -27.09 8.59 -1.12
CA GLN A 323 -27.51 9.95 -0.81
C GLN A 323 -26.92 10.46 0.50
N ASN A 324 -26.46 11.72 0.48
CA ASN A 324 -25.96 12.45 1.65
C ASN A 324 -24.84 11.73 2.43
N ARG A 325 -23.96 11.03 1.72
CA ARG A 325 -22.81 10.34 2.29
C ARG A 325 -21.55 11.21 2.32
N ASP A 326 -20.54 10.76 3.05
CA ASP A 326 -19.17 11.28 2.97
C ASP A 326 -18.77 11.44 1.50
N PRO A 327 -18.38 12.65 1.05
CA PRO A 327 -18.07 12.89 -0.36
C PRO A 327 -16.94 12.05 -0.95
N ARG A 328 -16.12 11.40 -0.10
CA ARG A 328 -15.08 10.46 -0.57
C ARG A 328 -15.70 9.19 -1.17
N LEU A 329 -16.92 8.80 -0.77
CA LEU A 329 -17.62 7.68 -1.40
C LEU A 329 -17.80 7.93 -2.90
N ALA A 330 -18.31 9.12 -3.29
CA ALA A 330 -18.50 9.51 -4.68
C ALA A 330 -17.18 9.78 -5.45
N GLN A 331 -16.05 9.82 -4.75
CA GLN A 331 -14.71 9.94 -5.33
C GLN A 331 -13.97 8.58 -5.34
N THR A 332 -14.64 7.53 -4.89
CA THR A 332 -14.09 6.17 -4.82
C THR A 332 -14.86 5.18 -5.69
N ILE A 333 -16.20 5.31 -5.76
CA ILE A 333 -17.06 4.45 -6.59
C ILE A 333 -17.98 5.30 -7.48
N ARG A 334 -18.51 4.70 -8.54
CA ARG A 334 -19.54 5.31 -9.40
C ARG A 334 -20.84 5.43 -8.62
N THR A 335 -21.10 6.63 -8.07
CA THR A 335 -22.38 6.96 -7.45
C THR A 335 -23.31 7.65 -8.47
N PRO A 336 -24.61 7.78 -8.19
CA PRO A 336 -25.50 8.61 -9.00
C PRO A 336 -24.91 10.01 -9.28
N GLY A 337 -24.94 10.43 -10.53
CA GLY A 337 -24.34 11.69 -10.97
C GLY A 337 -22.89 11.58 -11.46
N TYR A 338 -22.24 10.43 -11.40
CA TYR A 338 -20.88 10.25 -11.89
C TYR A 338 -20.80 10.43 -13.40
N ILE A 339 -19.92 11.33 -13.83
CA ILE A 339 -19.54 11.53 -15.24
C ILE A 339 -18.05 11.32 -15.37
N ARG A 340 -17.67 10.38 -16.22
CA ARG A 340 -16.27 10.06 -16.44
C ARG A 340 -15.50 11.23 -17.07
N PRO A 341 -14.24 11.51 -16.68
CA PRO A 341 -13.43 12.52 -17.33
C PRO A 341 -13.37 12.32 -18.85
N GLY A 342 -13.76 13.38 -19.59
CA GLY A 342 -13.85 13.37 -21.06
C GLY A 342 -15.19 12.92 -21.63
N GLU A 343 -16.14 12.43 -20.79
CA GLU A 343 -17.49 12.06 -21.19
C GLU A 343 -18.51 13.17 -20.85
N THR A 344 -19.71 13.07 -21.43
CA THR A 344 -20.81 14.03 -21.20
C THR A 344 -22.04 13.38 -20.57
N LYS A 345 -22.08 12.05 -20.54
CA LYS A 345 -23.19 11.27 -19.98
C LYS A 345 -22.79 10.69 -18.64
N GLN A 346 -23.78 10.49 -17.79
CA GLN A 346 -23.60 9.76 -16.55
C GLN A 346 -23.27 8.28 -16.85
N SER A 347 -22.51 7.67 -15.96
CA SER A 347 -22.16 6.26 -16.01
C SER A 347 -22.55 5.60 -14.70
N GLY A 348 -23.50 4.70 -14.73
CA GLY A 348 -23.89 3.86 -13.61
C GLY A 348 -22.82 2.80 -13.28
N PRO A 349 -22.99 2.07 -12.17
CA PRO A 349 -22.20 0.89 -11.86
C PRO A 349 -22.31 -0.17 -12.95
N ASN A 350 -21.24 -0.95 -13.14
CA ASN A 350 -21.19 -2.01 -14.14
C ASN A 350 -20.74 -3.31 -13.47
N PHE A 351 -21.62 -4.30 -13.42
CA PHE A 351 -21.36 -5.60 -12.77
C PHE A 351 -20.38 -6.47 -13.55
N SER A 352 -20.23 -6.25 -14.84
CA SER A 352 -19.21 -6.93 -15.63
C SER A 352 -17.79 -6.52 -15.21
N SER A 353 -17.62 -5.32 -14.68
CA SER A 353 -16.33 -4.80 -14.19
C SER A 353 -16.21 -4.76 -12.66
N ALA A 354 -17.32 -4.89 -11.91
CA ALA A 354 -17.33 -4.81 -10.45
C ALA A 354 -18.31 -5.86 -9.87
N MET A 355 -17.80 -6.99 -9.41
CA MET A 355 -18.63 -8.12 -8.99
C MET A 355 -19.58 -7.84 -7.82
N THR A 356 -19.25 -6.85 -6.99
CA THR A 356 -20.08 -6.39 -5.86
C THR A 356 -21.13 -5.36 -6.26
N GLY A 357 -21.03 -4.80 -7.47
CA GLY A 357 -21.78 -3.63 -7.92
C GLY A 357 -21.17 -2.28 -7.51
N TYR A 358 -20.36 -2.19 -6.49
CA TYR A 358 -19.69 -0.95 -6.08
C TYR A 358 -18.44 -0.71 -6.94
N HIS A 359 -18.65 -0.13 -8.11
CA HIS A 359 -17.67 0.04 -9.18
C HIS A 359 -16.66 1.14 -8.86
N LEU A 360 -15.38 0.82 -8.83
CA LEU A 360 -14.29 1.71 -8.46
C LEU A 360 -14.01 2.80 -9.49
N ILE A 361 -13.56 3.98 -9.00
CA ILE A 361 -13.13 5.11 -9.82
C ILE A 361 -11.96 5.91 -9.21
N LYS A 362 -11.40 5.48 -8.11
CA LYS A 362 -10.39 6.27 -7.36
C LYS A 362 -9.23 6.72 -8.26
N TYR A 363 -8.77 5.85 -9.16
CA TYR A 363 -7.68 6.12 -10.08
C TYR A 363 -8.14 6.45 -11.50
N SER A 364 -9.45 6.43 -11.76
CA SER A 364 -10.00 6.54 -13.10
C SER A 364 -9.89 7.97 -13.66
N GLY A 365 -9.22 8.10 -14.79
CA GLY A 365 -9.19 9.25 -15.68
C GLY A 365 -9.98 8.99 -16.97
N ALA A 366 -9.48 9.46 -18.12
CA ALA A 366 -10.12 9.26 -19.41
C ALA A 366 -10.14 7.79 -19.83
N THR A 367 -11.18 7.40 -20.60
CA THR A 367 -11.41 6.01 -21.06
C THR A 367 -10.28 5.40 -21.88
N LYS A 368 -9.44 6.21 -22.53
CA LYS A 368 -8.28 5.71 -23.27
C LYS A 368 -7.27 4.91 -22.43
N TYR A 369 -7.33 5.07 -21.11
CA TYR A 369 -6.45 4.39 -20.17
C TYR A 369 -7.04 3.09 -19.58
N ASP A 370 -8.23 2.66 -20.04
CA ASP A 370 -8.85 1.40 -19.62
C ASP A 370 -8.26 0.17 -20.33
N VAL A 371 -7.57 0.39 -21.44
CA VAL A 371 -6.85 -0.69 -22.14
C VAL A 371 -5.64 -1.10 -21.29
N GLY A 372 -5.38 -2.39 -21.19
CA GLY A 372 -4.30 -2.92 -20.35
C GLY A 372 -2.94 -2.27 -20.59
N ASP A 373 -2.25 -1.98 -19.49
CA ASP A 373 -0.91 -1.37 -19.43
C ASP A 373 -0.81 -0.01 -20.17
N THR A 374 -1.86 0.81 -20.06
CA THR A 374 -1.88 2.17 -20.65
C THR A 374 -1.99 3.29 -19.63
N SER A 375 -2.19 2.99 -18.34
CA SER A 375 -2.24 3.99 -17.28
C SER A 375 -0.87 4.64 -17.08
N GLU A 376 -0.86 5.97 -16.99
CA GLU A 376 0.35 6.81 -16.91
C GLU A 376 0.36 7.72 -15.68
N ASN A 377 -0.68 7.66 -14.84
CA ASN A 377 -0.74 8.47 -13.62
C ASN A 377 0.29 7.99 -12.62
N ASP A 378 1.02 8.95 -12.01
CA ASP A 378 2.01 8.66 -10.99
C ASP A 378 1.37 8.02 -9.75
N PHE A 379 2.15 7.15 -9.08
CA PHE A 379 1.64 6.38 -7.96
C PHE A 379 2.24 6.85 -6.63
N PRO A 380 1.43 7.35 -5.67
CA PRO A 380 1.90 7.76 -4.36
C PRO A 380 2.50 6.59 -3.56
N ILE A 381 3.70 6.78 -3.01
CA ILE A 381 4.36 5.84 -2.09
C ILE A 381 4.22 6.32 -0.64
N PHE A 382 4.45 7.63 -0.43
CA PHE A 382 4.22 8.30 0.84
C PHE A 382 3.47 9.61 0.62
N ARG A 383 2.48 9.88 1.46
CA ARG A 383 1.72 11.13 1.43
C ARG A 383 1.35 11.62 2.82
N THR A 384 1.08 12.92 2.91
CA THR A 384 0.82 13.64 4.16
C THR A 384 -0.31 13.04 4.99
N ALA A 385 -1.41 12.64 4.35
CA ALA A 385 -2.56 12.07 5.08
C ALA A 385 -2.21 10.78 5.83
N GLU A 386 -1.34 9.94 5.28
CA GLU A 386 -0.85 8.75 5.99
C GLU A 386 -0.11 9.13 7.27
N VAL A 387 0.80 10.12 7.20
CA VAL A 387 1.57 10.57 8.37
C VAL A 387 0.65 11.15 9.44
N PHE A 388 -0.41 11.88 9.04
CA PHE A 388 -1.42 12.39 9.96
C PHE A 388 -2.17 11.26 10.67
N LEU A 389 -2.57 10.24 9.91
CA LEU A 389 -3.26 9.08 10.47
C LEU A 389 -2.34 8.22 11.34
N ASN A 390 -1.07 8.08 10.96
CA ASN A 390 -0.09 7.38 11.80
C ASN A 390 0.11 8.10 13.14
N TYR A 391 0.21 9.43 13.13
CA TYR A 391 0.34 10.23 14.33
C TYR A 391 -0.84 10.05 15.29
N VAL A 392 -2.06 10.26 14.79
CA VAL A 392 -3.25 10.24 15.63
C VAL A 392 -3.55 8.84 16.16
N GLU A 393 -3.28 7.80 15.36
CA GLU A 393 -3.43 6.42 15.79
C GLU A 393 -2.41 6.07 16.87
N ALA A 394 -1.13 6.41 16.68
CA ALA A 394 -0.10 6.17 17.68
C ALA A 394 -0.40 6.88 19.02
N LYS A 395 -0.89 8.12 18.99
CA LYS A 395 -1.33 8.86 20.17
C LYS A 395 -2.51 8.18 20.89
N ALA A 396 -3.48 7.70 20.12
CA ALA A 396 -4.65 7.00 20.67
C ALA A 396 -4.25 5.66 21.31
N GLU A 397 -3.45 4.87 20.61
CA GLU A 397 -2.96 3.57 21.09
C GLU A 397 -1.99 3.69 22.27
N ARG A 398 -1.29 4.81 22.38
CA ARG A 398 -0.43 5.16 23.51
C ARG A 398 -1.21 5.70 24.72
N GLY A 399 -2.49 6.04 24.54
CA GLY A 399 -3.34 6.63 25.58
C GLY A 399 -3.04 8.11 25.87
N THR A 400 -2.38 8.82 24.96
CA THR A 400 -1.98 10.24 25.11
C THR A 400 -2.65 11.18 24.10
N LEU A 401 -3.71 10.71 23.42
CA LEU A 401 -4.47 11.49 22.46
C LEU A 401 -5.26 12.61 23.14
N GLU A 402 -5.23 13.79 22.54
CA GLU A 402 -6.02 14.95 22.90
C GLU A 402 -6.85 15.43 21.70
N GLN A 403 -7.93 16.20 21.94
CA GLN A 403 -8.75 16.73 20.85
C GLN A 403 -7.93 17.58 19.87
N ASN A 404 -6.96 18.34 20.35
CA ASN A 404 -6.05 19.13 19.52
C ASN A 404 -5.23 18.28 18.53
N ASP A 405 -4.90 17.04 18.88
CA ASP A 405 -4.21 16.11 17.96
C ASP A 405 -5.13 15.72 16.80
N ILE A 406 -6.40 15.51 17.07
CA ILE A 406 -7.45 15.24 16.07
C ILE A 406 -7.65 16.48 15.18
N ASP A 407 -7.67 17.68 15.77
CA ASP A 407 -7.89 18.94 15.05
C ASP A 407 -6.77 19.24 14.04
N ARG A 408 -5.55 18.84 14.35
CA ARG A 408 -4.38 19.03 13.46
C ARG A 408 -4.13 17.86 12.49
N THR A 409 -4.99 16.85 12.49
CA THR A 409 -4.87 15.64 11.64
C THR A 409 -6.20 15.29 10.97
N ILE A 410 -7.07 14.53 11.61
CA ILE A 410 -8.35 14.05 11.04
C ILE A 410 -9.23 15.20 10.58
N LYS A 411 -9.30 16.30 11.36
CA LYS A 411 -10.04 17.48 10.93
C LYS A 411 -9.58 17.98 9.56
N LEU A 412 -8.28 18.04 9.31
CA LEU A 412 -7.74 18.52 8.03
C LEU A 412 -8.08 17.58 6.87
N ILE A 413 -8.11 16.26 7.12
CA ILE A 413 -8.53 15.24 6.14
C ILE A 413 -10.02 15.42 5.82
N ARG A 414 -10.87 15.57 6.83
CA ARG A 414 -12.31 15.77 6.69
C ARG A 414 -12.66 17.12 6.06
N ASP A 415 -11.94 18.18 6.42
CA ASP A 415 -12.11 19.53 5.82
C ASP A 415 -11.88 19.53 4.30
N ARG A 416 -11.01 18.65 3.75
CA ARG A 416 -10.80 18.48 2.31
C ARG A 416 -12.10 18.26 1.54
N VAL A 417 -13.02 17.53 2.15
CA VAL A 417 -14.29 17.11 1.53
C VAL A 417 -15.52 17.70 2.23
N GLY A 418 -15.33 18.66 3.13
CA GLY A 418 -16.42 19.34 3.84
C GLY A 418 -17.17 18.46 4.82
N MET A 419 -16.49 17.51 5.47
CA MET A 419 -17.01 16.68 6.55
C MET A 419 -16.76 17.33 7.91
N PRO A 420 -17.66 17.16 8.90
CA PRO A 420 -17.44 17.66 10.25
C PRO A 420 -16.28 16.93 10.95
N ASN A 421 -15.66 17.62 11.89
CA ASN A 421 -14.55 17.06 12.69
C ASN A 421 -15.00 15.87 13.56
N LEU A 422 -14.05 15.04 13.93
CA LEU A 422 -14.22 14.00 14.93
C LEU A 422 -14.16 14.62 16.34
N ASN A 423 -15.18 14.37 17.15
CA ASN A 423 -15.18 14.71 18.58
C ASN A 423 -14.77 13.48 19.39
N MET A 424 -13.64 13.57 20.09
CA MET A 424 -13.09 12.48 20.89
C MET A 424 -14.02 12.07 22.05
N SER A 425 -14.61 13.04 22.73
CA SER A 425 -15.50 12.78 23.87
C SER A 425 -16.75 12.03 23.42
N ASP A 426 -17.38 12.48 22.33
CA ASP A 426 -18.60 11.86 21.80
C ASP A 426 -18.31 10.44 21.31
N ALA A 427 -17.18 10.24 20.62
CA ALA A 427 -16.76 8.92 20.14
C ALA A 427 -16.57 7.93 21.30
N ASN A 428 -15.92 8.35 22.39
CA ASN A 428 -15.66 7.49 23.54
C ASN A 428 -16.92 7.27 24.42
N THR A 429 -17.82 8.24 24.49
CA THR A 429 -19.09 8.10 25.24
C THR A 429 -20.04 7.14 24.54
N GLY A 430 -20.09 7.17 23.23
CA GLY A 430 -20.93 6.29 22.40
C GLY A 430 -20.14 5.59 21.30
N PRO A 431 -19.31 4.58 21.63
CA PRO A 431 -18.59 3.82 20.60
C PRO A 431 -19.54 3.25 19.55
N ASP A 432 -19.11 3.25 18.29
CA ASP A 432 -19.92 2.76 17.17
C ASP A 432 -20.16 1.25 17.28
N PRO A 433 -21.43 0.78 17.41
CA PRO A 433 -21.74 -0.64 17.52
C PRO A 433 -21.32 -1.45 16.30
N TYR A 434 -21.39 -0.85 15.09
CA TYR A 434 -20.95 -1.50 13.88
C TYR A 434 -19.45 -1.76 13.90
N LEU A 435 -18.65 -0.76 14.27
CA LEU A 435 -17.19 -0.91 14.37
C LEU A 435 -16.75 -1.79 15.54
N LEU A 436 -17.49 -1.81 16.65
CA LEU A 436 -17.25 -2.76 17.74
C LEU A 436 -17.40 -4.21 17.28
N ASN A 437 -18.35 -4.47 16.37
CA ASN A 437 -18.52 -5.79 15.79
C ASN A 437 -17.38 -6.13 14.81
N VAL A 438 -16.91 -5.15 14.02
CA VAL A 438 -15.78 -5.35 13.08
C VAL A 438 -14.45 -5.52 13.81
N TYR A 439 -14.22 -4.79 14.91
CA TYR A 439 -12.97 -4.80 15.67
C TYR A 439 -13.22 -5.10 17.16
N PRO A 440 -13.64 -6.33 17.51
CA PRO A 440 -14.03 -6.68 18.88
C PRO A 440 -12.88 -6.65 19.88
N ASN A 441 -11.63 -6.68 19.40
CA ASN A 441 -10.43 -6.69 20.23
C ASN A 441 -10.00 -5.30 20.75
N VAL A 442 -10.71 -4.22 20.39
CA VAL A 442 -10.46 -2.89 20.96
C VAL A 442 -11.20 -2.75 22.28
N SER A 443 -10.51 -2.83 23.41
CA SER A 443 -11.11 -2.92 24.74
C SER A 443 -10.78 -1.78 25.71
N GLU A 444 -9.99 -0.80 25.28
CA GLU A 444 -9.47 0.26 26.16
C GLU A 444 -10.45 1.41 26.39
N THR A 445 -10.10 2.31 27.34
CA THR A 445 -10.88 3.50 27.67
C THR A 445 -11.12 4.40 26.45
N ASN A 446 -10.15 4.45 25.51
CA ASN A 446 -10.23 5.22 24.27
C ASN A 446 -10.79 4.42 23.08
N LYS A 447 -11.49 3.30 23.33
CA LYS A 447 -11.97 2.41 22.28
C LYS A 447 -12.80 3.11 21.21
N GLY A 448 -13.66 4.04 21.58
CA GLY A 448 -14.51 4.74 20.63
C GLY A 448 -13.73 5.58 19.64
N VAL A 449 -12.77 6.36 20.12
CA VAL A 449 -11.93 7.17 19.22
C VAL A 449 -10.95 6.32 18.41
N ILE A 450 -10.45 5.21 18.97
CA ILE A 450 -9.60 4.26 18.20
C ILE A 450 -10.40 3.67 17.03
N LEU A 451 -11.64 3.28 17.25
CA LEU A 451 -12.52 2.77 16.19
C LEU A 451 -12.78 3.81 15.10
N GLU A 452 -13.03 5.06 15.47
CA GLU A 452 -13.21 6.16 14.52
C GLU A 452 -11.93 6.48 13.74
N ILE A 453 -10.74 6.38 14.35
CA ILE A 453 -9.45 6.50 13.67
C ILE A 453 -9.25 5.36 12.66
N ARG A 454 -9.60 4.13 13.02
CA ARG A 454 -9.55 2.98 12.08
C ARG A 454 -10.52 3.17 10.91
N ARG A 455 -11.74 3.71 11.16
CA ARG A 455 -12.68 4.11 10.10
C ARG A 455 -12.05 5.12 9.16
N GLU A 456 -11.53 6.22 9.71
CA GLU A 456 -10.91 7.28 8.92
C GLU A 456 -9.75 6.75 8.09
N ARG A 457 -8.92 5.88 8.68
CA ARG A 457 -7.78 5.27 8.02
C ARG A 457 -8.19 4.37 6.85
N VAL A 458 -9.16 3.48 7.04
CA VAL A 458 -9.57 2.56 5.97
C VAL A 458 -10.24 3.30 4.80
N ILE A 459 -10.99 4.38 5.07
CA ILE A 459 -11.62 5.21 4.03
C ILE A 459 -10.57 6.02 3.29
N GLU A 460 -9.68 6.68 4.01
CA GLU A 460 -8.69 7.58 3.44
C GLU A 460 -7.62 6.84 2.63
N LEU A 461 -7.13 5.71 3.14
CA LEU A 461 -6.02 4.94 2.55
C LEU A 461 -6.49 3.72 1.72
N LEU A 462 -7.76 3.66 1.37
CA LEU A 462 -8.32 2.58 0.55
C LEU A 462 -7.58 2.42 -0.78
N MET A 463 -7.26 1.19 -1.16
CA MET A 463 -6.48 0.86 -2.38
C MET A 463 -5.07 1.47 -2.40
N GLU A 464 -4.45 1.66 -1.23
CA GLU A 464 -3.06 2.14 -1.11
C GLU A 464 -2.13 1.11 -0.45
N GLY A 465 -2.54 -0.17 -0.40
CA GLY A 465 -1.72 -1.29 0.07
C GLY A 465 -1.56 -1.39 1.58
N PHE A 466 -2.50 -0.81 2.35
CA PHE A 466 -2.42 -0.80 3.82
C PHE A 466 -3.29 -1.83 4.50
N ARG A 467 -4.48 -2.13 3.94
CA ARG A 467 -5.54 -2.83 4.66
C ARG A 467 -5.13 -4.18 5.24
N TYR A 468 -4.45 -5.02 4.46
CA TYR A 468 -3.99 -6.33 4.91
C TYR A 468 -3.09 -6.23 6.15
N TYR A 469 -2.06 -5.37 6.06
CA TYR A 469 -1.12 -5.18 7.17
C TYR A 469 -1.71 -4.41 8.35
N ASP A 470 -2.72 -3.58 8.15
CA ASP A 470 -3.49 -2.97 9.22
C ASP A 470 -4.28 -4.03 10.02
N LEU A 471 -4.93 -4.97 9.33
CA LEU A 471 -5.60 -6.10 9.98
C LEU A 471 -4.62 -6.98 10.76
N MET A 472 -3.42 -7.25 10.19
CA MET A 472 -2.38 -8.03 10.87
C MET A 472 -1.90 -7.35 12.15
N ARG A 473 -1.50 -6.08 12.07
CA ARG A 473 -0.99 -5.36 13.24
C ARG A 473 -2.04 -5.11 14.33
N TRP A 474 -3.32 -5.04 13.96
CA TRP A 474 -4.43 -4.94 14.92
C TRP A 474 -4.92 -6.30 15.44
N LYS A 475 -4.36 -7.41 14.98
CA LYS A 475 -4.86 -8.76 15.25
C LYS A 475 -6.35 -8.89 14.96
N ALA A 476 -6.74 -8.42 13.78
CA ALA A 476 -8.12 -8.35 13.31
C ALA A 476 -8.33 -9.10 11.99
N GLY A 477 -7.53 -10.13 11.75
CA GLY A 477 -7.57 -10.93 10.51
C GLY A 477 -8.88 -11.68 10.32
N SER A 478 -9.61 -11.99 11.40
CA SER A 478 -10.96 -12.57 11.34
C SER A 478 -11.98 -11.73 10.55
N CYS A 479 -11.70 -10.46 10.29
CA CYS A 479 -12.49 -9.65 9.36
C CYS A 479 -12.60 -10.28 7.95
N MET A 480 -11.67 -11.16 7.57
CA MET A 480 -11.69 -11.85 6.28
C MET A 480 -12.66 -13.05 6.25
N ASP A 481 -13.12 -13.52 7.39
CA ASP A 481 -14.11 -14.61 7.49
C ASP A 481 -15.54 -14.14 7.22
N ASP A 482 -15.79 -12.84 7.29
CA ASP A 482 -17.10 -12.25 7.02
C ASP A 482 -17.54 -12.51 5.57
N GLU A 483 -18.84 -12.59 5.35
CA GLU A 483 -19.39 -12.68 4.00
C GLU A 483 -19.00 -11.47 3.15
N PHE A 484 -18.60 -11.73 1.91
CA PHE A 484 -18.26 -10.68 0.95
C PHE A 484 -19.53 -10.20 0.24
N LEU A 485 -20.15 -9.17 0.82
CA LEU A 485 -21.41 -8.63 0.36
C LEU A 485 -21.20 -7.41 -0.55
N GLY A 486 -22.07 -7.30 -1.56
CA GLY A 486 -22.20 -6.15 -2.46
C GLY A 486 -23.52 -5.41 -2.28
N MET A 487 -24.01 -4.80 -3.37
CA MET A 487 -25.27 -4.05 -3.41
C MET A 487 -26.47 -4.88 -2.95
N TYR A 488 -27.46 -4.17 -2.40
CA TYR A 488 -28.75 -4.75 -2.05
C TYR A 488 -29.75 -4.66 -3.20
N PHE A 489 -30.48 -5.74 -3.44
CA PHE A 489 -31.62 -5.82 -4.35
C PHE A 489 -32.86 -6.35 -3.62
N PRO A 490 -34.02 -5.67 -3.71
CA PRO A 490 -35.26 -6.14 -3.10
C PRO A 490 -35.90 -7.35 -3.81
N GLY A 491 -35.42 -7.72 -5.01
CA GLY A 491 -35.89 -8.87 -5.78
C GLY A 491 -35.66 -8.70 -7.28
N PRO A 492 -36.21 -9.63 -8.13
CA PRO A 492 -36.18 -9.47 -9.57
C PRO A 492 -36.86 -8.17 -10.02
N GLY A 493 -36.27 -7.50 -11.02
CA GLY A 493 -36.78 -6.22 -11.52
C GLY A 493 -35.81 -5.48 -12.44
N ASN A 494 -36.25 -4.34 -12.93
CA ASN A 494 -35.44 -3.43 -13.74
C ASN A 494 -34.97 -2.27 -12.87
N TYR A 495 -33.68 -2.03 -12.83
CA TYR A 495 -33.05 -1.06 -11.95
C TYR A 495 -32.30 -0.01 -12.75
N ASP A 496 -32.73 1.25 -12.61
CA ASP A 496 -32.00 2.44 -12.99
C ASP A 496 -31.22 2.89 -11.73
N LEU A 497 -29.96 2.47 -11.64
CA LEU A 497 -29.16 2.58 -10.41
C LEU A 497 -28.70 4.02 -10.14
N ASN A 498 -28.60 4.84 -11.19
CA ASN A 498 -28.13 6.22 -11.10
C ASN A 498 -29.24 7.26 -11.38
N HIS A 499 -30.46 6.82 -11.68
CA HIS A 499 -31.62 7.63 -11.99
C HIS A 499 -31.41 8.56 -13.22
N ASP A 500 -30.74 8.05 -14.26
CA ASP A 500 -30.54 8.79 -15.51
C ASP A 500 -31.60 8.47 -16.59
N GLY A 501 -32.54 7.59 -16.29
CA GLY A 501 -33.59 7.12 -17.18
C GLY A 501 -33.22 5.88 -18.00
N THR A 502 -32.01 5.34 -17.81
CA THR A 502 -31.54 4.11 -18.44
C THR A 502 -31.63 2.94 -17.44
N ILE A 503 -32.14 1.81 -17.85
CA ILE A 503 -32.08 0.61 -16.99
C ILE A 503 -30.66 0.06 -17.01
N ASP A 504 -29.93 0.22 -15.90
CA ASP A 504 -28.57 -0.31 -15.77
C ASP A 504 -28.58 -1.83 -15.65
N VAL A 505 -29.51 -2.38 -14.84
CA VAL A 505 -29.58 -3.81 -14.52
C VAL A 505 -31.01 -4.31 -14.66
N CYS A 506 -31.17 -5.41 -15.42
CA CYS A 506 -32.35 -6.28 -15.35
C CYS A 506 -31.97 -7.52 -14.53
N LEU A 507 -32.45 -7.60 -13.29
CA LEU A 507 -32.27 -8.73 -12.40
C LEU A 507 -33.41 -9.71 -12.59
N TYR A 508 -33.14 -10.97 -12.89
CA TYR A 508 -34.17 -11.97 -13.20
C TYR A 508 -33.80 -13.37 -12.67
N LYS A 509 -34.77 -14.24 -12.63
CA LYS A 509 -34.60 -15.66 -12.30
C LYS A 509 -35.22 -16.53 -13.39
N GLY A 510 -34.47 -17.51 -13.91
CA GLY A 510 -34.92 -18.42 -14.95
C GLY A 510 -34.88 -17.82 -16.35
N ALA A 511 -35.99 -17.71 -17.05
CA ALA A 511 -35.98 -17.23 -18.43
C ALA A 511 -35.65 -15.72 -18.53
N LYS A 512 -34.67 -15.39 -19.36
CA LYS A 512 -34.29 -13.99 -19.62
C LYS A 512 -35.48 -13.21 -20.17
N PRO A 513 -35.87 -12.07 -19.55
CA PRO A 513 -36.97 -11.24 -20.02
C PRO A 513 -36.75 -10.72 -21.43
N SER A 514 -37.82 -10.83 -22.29
CA SER A 514 -37.83 -10.24 -23.63
C SER A 514 -38.38 -8.82 -23.60
N GLY A 515 -37.92 -7.97 -24.52
CA GLY A 515 -38.41 -6.60 -24.65
C GLY A 515 -37.88 -5.60 -23.61
N VAL A 516 -36.98 -6.01 -22.75
CA VAL A 516 -36.28 -5.12 -21.80
C VAL A 516 -34.99 -4.59 -22.45
N ASN A 517 -34.78 -3.29 -22.40
CA ASN A 517 -33.54 -2.63 -22.85
C ASN A 517 -32.72 -2.24 -21.63
N ALA A 518 -32.00 -3.19 -21.05
CA ALA A 518 -31.08 -2.98 -19.95
C ALA A 518 -29.63 -3.07 -20.43
N LEU A 519 -28.73 -2.33 -19.77
CA LEU A 519 -27.29 -2.40 -20.05
C LEU A 519 -26.72 -3.77 -19.66
N GLU A 520 -27.17 -4.32 -18.54
CA GLU A 520 -26.76 -5.64 -18.06
C GLU A 520 -27.96 -6.50 -17.65
N PHE A 521 -27.82 -7.81 -17.84
CA PHE A 521 -28.78 -8.79 -17.41
C PHE A 521 -28.13 -9.73 -16.41
N LEU A 522 -28.65 -9.74 -15.18
CA LEU A 522 -28.13 -10.55 -14.07
C LEU A 522 -29.12 -11.65 -13.73
N GLU A 523 -28.73 -12.90 -13.93
CA GLU A 523 -29.54 -14.06 -13.58
C GLU A 523 -29.20 -14.53 -12.17
N ILE A 524 -30.19 -14.54 -11.29
CA ILE A 524 -30.04 -14.98 -9.90
C ILE A 524 -29.74 -16.49 -9.86
N GLY A 525 -28.68 -16.87 -9.18
CA GLY A 525 -28.17 -18.23 -9.08
C GLY A 525 -27.26 -18.66 -10.24
N VAL A 526 -27.00 -17.76 -11.23
CA VAL A 526 -26.11 -18.03 -12.37
C VAL A 526 -25.02 -16.97 -12.50
N THR A 527 -25.39 -15.68 -12.64
CA THR A 527 -24.47 -14.56 -12.77
C THR A 527 -24.28 -13.80 -11.46
N VAL A 528 -25.25 -13.88 -10.56
CA VAL A 528 -25.24 -13.26 -9.24
C VAL A 528 -25.98 -14.13 -8.24
N ASP A 529 -25.44 -14.25 -7.03
CA ASP A 529 -26.13 -14.82 -5.88
C ASP A 529 -26.57 -13.71 -4.94
N LEU A 530 -27.73 -13.90 -4.28
CA LEU A 530 -28.27 -13.00 -3.27
C LEU A 530 -28.40 -13.72 -1.93
N THR A 531 -28.21 -12.99 -0.83
CA THR A 531 -28.18 -13.55 0.51
C THR A 531 -29.48 -14.26 0.93
N GLU A 532 -30.63 -13.81 0.43
CA GLU A 532 -31.97 -14.34 0.76
C GLU A 532 -32.59 -15.12 -0.41
N GLY A 533 -31.76 -15.59 -1.35
CA GLY A 533 -32.18 -16.36 -2.52
C GLY A 533 -32.64 -15.47 -3.68
N GLU A 534 -33.81 -14.82 -3.61
CA GLU A 534 -34.31 -13.94 -4.69
C GLU A 534 -34.17 -12.44 -4.35
N SER A 535 -33.80 -12.12 -3.12
CA SER A 535 -33.57 -10.75 -2.60
C SER A 535 -32.32 -10.71 -1.73
N GLY A 536 -31.97 -9.54 -1.26
CA GLY A 536 -30.85 -9.35 -0.34
C GLY A 536 -29.62 -8.71 -1.00
N ASN A 537 -28.49 -8.80 -0.32
CA ASN A 537 -27.22 -8.29 -0.85
C ASN A 537 -26.63 -9.29 -1.87
N VAL A 538 -25.99 -8.77 -2.90
CA VAL A 538 -25.09 -9.58 -3.72
C VAL A 538 -24.08 -10.25 -2.80
N ILE A 539 -23.92 -11.57 -2.92
CA ILE A 539 -22.94 -12.35 -2.16
C ILE A 539 -21.88 -12.90 -3.11
N CYS A 540 -20.65 -12.51 -2.86
CA CYS A 540 -19.51 -12.97 -3.63
C CYS A 540 -18.84 -14.15 -2.91
N TYR A 541 -18.44 -15.18 -3.66
CA TYR A 541 -17.72 -16.35 -3.12
C TYR A 541 -18.50 -17.10 -2.02
N LYS A 542 -19.82 -17.24 -2.18
CA LYS A 542 -20.74 -17.90 -1.25
C LYS A 542 -20.24 -19.27 -0.79
N ASP A 543 -19.70 -20.07 -1.72
CA ASP A 543 -19.30 -21.46 -1.47
C ASP A 543 -17.77 -21.62 -1.28
N VAL A 544 -17.03 -20.52 -1.19
CA VAL A 544 -15.57 -20.56 -0.95
C VAL A 544 -15.33 -20.51 0.55
N PRO A 545 -14.79 -21.59 1.15
CA PRO A 545 -14.46 -21.59 2.56
C PRO A 545 -13.41 -20.51 2.87
N ARG A 546 -13.66 -19.73 3.91
CA ARG A 546 -12.69 -18.78 4.48
C ARG A 546 -12.54 -19.15 5.94
N GLN A 547 -11.31 -19.23 6.37
CA GLN A 547 -10.97 -19.49 7.77
C GLN A 547 -9.66 -18.82 8.10
N TRP A 548 -9.77 -17.70 8.80
CA TRP A 548 -8.60 -17.04 9.34
C TRP A 548 -8.02 -17.86 10.49
N ASN A 549 -6.69 -18.01 10.49
CA ASN A 549 -5.97 -18.64 11.59
C ASN A 549 -5.05 -17.61 12.24
N GLU A 550 -5.34 -17.24 13.47
CA GLU A 550 -4.55 -16.27 14.24
C GLU A 550 -3.10 -16.73 14.51
N GLU A 551 -2.83 -18.05 14.44
CA GLU A 551 -1.49 -18.60 14.60
C GLU A 551 -0.64 -18.47 13.30
N ARG A 552 -1.23 -17.94 12.22
CA ARG A 552 -0.54 -17.70 10.94
C ARG A 552 0.22 -16.38 10.88
N ASP A 553 0.59 -15.82 11.98
CA ASP A 553 1.16 -14.47 12.08
C ASP A 553 2.34 -14.22 11.14
N TYR A 554 3.06 -15.30 10.76
CA TYR A 554 4.21 -15.23 9.84
C TYR A 554 4.26 -16.42 8.89
N LEU A 555 4.84 -16.20 7.74
CA LEU A 555 5.04 -17.21 6.70
C LEU A 555 6.45 -17.75 6.71
#